data_f5f61197e16e77baf85d9ae5912af6ba
#
_entry.id   f5f61197e16e77baf85d9ae5912af6ba
#
_cell.length_a   1.000
_cell.length_b   1.000
_cell.length_c   1.000
_cell.angle_alpha   90.00
_cell.angle_beta   90.00
_cell.angle_gamma   90.00
#
_symmetry.space_group_name_H-M   'P 1'
#
loop_
_entity.id
_entity.type
_entity.pdbx_description
1 polymer ?
#
loop_
_entity_poly.entity_id
_entity_poly.type
_entity_poly.pdbx_seq_one_letter_code
_entity_poly.pdbx_strand_id
1 'polypeptide(L)'
;CDPRFLSTLPAREIKCGLGEIIKTGVLDGALGDKLLQNAPRLHDLSFLQEIVSDCIRFKARVVEQDEMESSGIRKCLNLGHTTGHALELCYGRRSHGEYVLIGMWLECLIAEGEGYAKKEHSDRVRSLISLAERRIPSFPDARQCLRYALLDKKNDRVDAISMYISESYAKGREITLPCEKYADYLAILEKRQ
;
A
#
# COMPACT_ATOMS: atom_id res chain seq x y z
N CYS A 1 20.37 -11.99 -1.70
CA CYS A 1 19.55 -11.82 -0.51
C CYS A 1 19.58 -13.13 0.31
N ASP A 2 19.89 -13.06 1.58
CA ASP A 2 19.92 -14.22 2.47
C ASP A 2 18.78 -14.10 3.51
N PRO A 3 17.67 -14.85 3.34
CA PRO A 3 16.51 -14.77 4.22
C PRO A 3 16.78 -15.21 5.65
N ARG A 4 17.90 -15.87 5.94
CA ARG A 4 18.27 -16.28 7.32
C ARG A 4 18.39 -15.09 8.26
N PHE A 5 18.73 -13.91 7.75
CA PHE A 5 18.78 -12.68 8.54
C PHE A 5 17.42 -12.25 9.09
N LEU A 6 16.30 -12.72 8.54
CA LEU A 6 14.96 -12.46 9.09
C LEU A 6 14.82 -13.04 10.52
N SER A 7 15.57 -14.08 10.87
CA SER A 7 15.49 -14.73 12.19
C SER A 7 15.96 -13.83 13.35
N THR A 8 16.77 -12.81 13.06
CA THR A 8 17.32 -11.88 14.06
C THR A 8 16.62 -10.51 14.04
N LEU A 9 15.66 -10.30 13.13
CA LEU A 9 14.92 -9.05 13.07
C LEU A 9 13.92 -8.92 14.22
N PRO A 10 13.80 -7.73 14.83
CA PRO A 10 12.72 -7.44 15.76
C PRO A 10 11.35 -7.62 15.10
N ALA A 11 10.34 -8.05 15.88
CA ALA A 11 8.98 -8.26 15.38
C ALA A 11 8.40 -7.01 14.67
N ARG A 12 8.81 -5.81 15.09
CA ARG A 12 8.41 -4.55 14.45
C ARG A 12 8.91 -4.45 13.02
N GLU A 13 10.14 -4.88 12.75
CA GLU A 13 10.74 -4.85 11.40
C GLU A 13 10.12 -5.91 10.50
N ILE A 14 9.80 -7.08 11.04
CA ILE A 14 9.02 -8.09 10.31
C ILE A 14 7.65 -7.54 9.93
N LYS A 15 6.96 -6.87 10.86
CA LYS A 15 5.67 -6.22 10.59
C LYS A 15 5.80 -5.12 9.53
N CYS A 16 6.87 -4.34 9.56
CA CYS A 16 7.18 -3.35 8.53
C CYS A 16 7.31 -4.01 7.15
N GLY A 17 8.07 -5.09 7.06
CA GLY A 17 8.24 -5.86 5.83
C GLY A 17 6.94 -6.46 5.30
N LEU A 18 6.01 -6.88 6.19
CA LEU A 18 4.70 -7.39 5.79
C LEU A 18 3.87 -6.35 5.03
N GLY A 19 4.03 -5.06 5.30
CA GLY A 19 3.38 -3.99 4.52
C GLY A 19 3.73 -4.06 3.03
N GLU A 20 5.01 -4.20 2.72
CA GLU A 20 5.50 -4.34 1.34
C GLU A 20 5.11 -5.68 0.70
N ILE A 21 5.11 -6.77 1.47
CA ILE A 21 4.66 -8.08 1.02
C ILE A 21 3.18 -8.02 0.62
N ILE A 22 2.32 -7.43 1.45
CA ILE A 22 0.89 -7.28 1.19
C ILE A 22 0.65 -6.38 -0.03
N LYS A 23 1.39 -5.27 -0.15
CA LYS A 23 1.34 -4.43 -1.35
C LYS A 23 1.63 -5.24 -2.61
N THR A 24 2.69 -6.03 -2.58
CA THR A 24 3.04 -6.90 -3.71
C THR A 24 1.94 -7.92 -3.99
N GLY A 25 1.30 -8.47 -2.95
CA GLY A 25 0.17 -9.39 -3.09
C GLY A 25 -1.09 -8.75 -3.69
N VAL A 26 -1.30 -7.44 -3.53
CA VAL A 26 -2.36 -6.71 -4.24
C VAL A 26 -2.00 -6.54 -5.72
N LEU A 27 -0.73 -6.26 -6.03
CA LEU A 27 -0.23 -6.03 -7.38
C LEU A 27 -0.01 -7.34 -8.16
N ASP A 28 0.38 -8.41 -7.48
CA ASP A 28 0.48 -9.78 -8.02
C ASP A 28 -0.63 -10.63 -7.40
N GLY A 29 -1.71 -10.82 -8.15
CA GLY A 29 -2.88 -11.51 -7.65
C GLY A 29 -2.61 -12.93 -7.17
N ALA A 30 -1.72 -13.68 -7.84
CA ALA A 30 -1.35 -15.04 -7.44
C ALA A 30 -0.63 -15.06 -6.09
N LEU A 31 0.27 -14.09 -5.85
CA LEU A 31 0.90 -13.91 -4.55
C LEU A 31 -0.13 -13.52 -3.49
N GLY A 32 -1.10 -12.64 -3.84
CA GLY A 32 -2.19 -12.27 -2.94
C GLY A 32 -3.04 -13.46 -2.50
N ASP A 33 -3.39 -14.35 -3.43
CA ASP A 33 -4.14 -15.58 -3.13
C ASP A 33 -3.32 -16.51 -2.22
N LYS A 34 -2.03 -16.66 -2.50
CA LYS A 34 -1.10 -17.44 -1.66
C LYS A 34 -1.03 -16.91 -0.23
N LEU A 35 -0.99 -15.59 -0.04
CA LEU A 35 -1.00 -14.96 1.29
C LEU A 35 -2.30 -15.23 2.03
N LEU A 36 -3.46 -15.07 1.39
CA LEU A 36 -4.77 -15.32 2.00
C LEU A 36 -4.94 -16.78 2.39
N GLN A 37 -4.53 -17.72 1.54
CA GLN A 37 -4.63 -19.16 1.79
C GLN A 37 -3.70 -19.65 2.91
N ASN A 38 -2.59 -18.93 3.14
CA ASN A 38 -1.57 -19.30 4.12
C ASN A 38 -1.42 -18.27 5.26
N ALA A 39 -2.47 -17.52 5.57
CA ALA A 39 -2.46 -16.48 6.59
C ALA A 39 -1.84 -16.93 7.95
N PRO A 40 -2.11 -18.13 8.50
CA PRO A 40 -1.48 -18.59 9.74
C PRO A 40 0.05 -18.76 9.66
N ARG A 41 0.59 -18.90 8.46
CA ARG A 41 2.04 -19.13 8.23
C ARG A 41 2.84 -17.84 8.06
N LEU A 42 2.23 -16.66 8.17
CA LEU A 42 2.94 -15.38 8.03
C LEU A 42 4.00 -15.13 9.13
N HIS A 43 4.02 -15.95 10.18
CA HIS A 43 5.07 -15.94 11.22
C HIS A 43 6.09 -17.07 11.05
N ASP A 44 5.91 -17.93 10.05
CA ASP A 44 6.80 -19.03 9.74
C ASP A 44 7.94 -18.53 8.84
N LEU A 45 9.17 -18.66 9.33
CA LEU A 45 10.37 -18.21 8.63
C LEU A 45 10.54 -18.86 7.26
N SER A 46 10.24 -20.15 7.12
CA SER A 46 10.34 -20.85 5.84
C SER A 46 9.36 -20.29 4.81
N PHE A 47 8.13 -19.98 5.25
CA PHE A 47 7.13 -19.35 4.39
C PHE A 47 7.52 -17.93 4.02
N LEU A 48 8.01 -17.13 4.97
CA LEU A 48 8.49 -15.76 4.69
C LEU A 48 9.64 -15.76 3.67
N GLN A 49 10.55 -16.72 3.73
CA GLN A 49 11.64 -16.88 2.75
C GLN A 49 11.11 -17.08 1.32
N GLU A 50 10.09 -17.93 1.19
CA GLU A 50 9.43 -18.18 -0.10
C GLU A 50 8.75 -16.90 -0.62
N ILE A 51 7.95 -16.23 0.23
CA ILE A 51 7.22 -15.00 -0.12
C ILE A 51 8.18 -13.85 -0.49
N VAL A 52 9.26 -13.66 0.26
CA VAL A 52 10.27 -12.64 -0.06
C VAL A 52 10.88 -12.89 -1.44
N SER A 53 11.15 -14.16 -1.79
CA SER A 53 11.64 -14.52 -3.13
C SER A 53 10.62 -14.18 -4.23
N ASP A 54 9.32 -14.41 -3.98
CA ASP A 54 8.24 -14.04 -4.91
C ASP A 54 8.16 -12.52 -5.09
N CYS A 55 8.25 -11.75 -4.00
CA CYS A 55 8.27 -10.29 -4.03
C CYS A 55 9.46 -9.73 -4.82
N ILE A 56 10.66 -10.31 -4.62
CA ILE A 56 11.87 -9.91 -5.36
C ILE A 56 11.67 -10.15 -6.87
N ARG A 57 11.17 -11.34 -7.24
CA ARG A 57 10.91 -11.67 -8.65
C ARG A 57 9.86 -10.74 -9.26
N PHE A 58 8.78 -10.42 -8.54
CA PHE A 58 7.78 -9.47 -9.01
C PHE A 58 8.41 -8.10 -9.26
N LYS A 59 9.13 -7.56 -8.26
CA LYS A 59 9.76 -6.24 -8.37
C LYS A 59 10.78 -6.19 -9.49
N ALA A 60 11.60 -7.23 -9.67
CA ALA A 60 12.56 -7.32 -10.75
C ALA A 60 11.87 -7.22 -12.11
N ARG A 61 10.81 -8.01 -12.35
CA ARG A 61 10.03 -7.95 -13.60
C ARG A 61 9.47 -6.56 -13.89
N VAL A 62 8.93 -5.87 -12.86
CA VAL A 62 8.39 -4.52 -13.02
C VAL A 62 9.49 -3.53 -13.38
N VAL A 63 10.65 -3.63 -12.74
CA VAL A 63 11.80 -2.74 -13.02
C VAL A 63 12.39 -3.01 -14.41
N GLU A 64 12.55 -4.27 -14.80
CA GLU A 64 13.05 -4.66 -16.13
C GLU A 64 12.15 -4.16 -17.27
N GLN A 65 10.82 -4.10 -17.04
CA GLN A 65 9.85 -3.58 -18.02
C GLN A 65 9.85 -2.05 -18.14
N ASP A 66 10.37 -1.34 -17.16
CA ASP A 66 10.35 0.12 -17.10
C ASP A 66 11.60 0.67 -16.37
N GLU A 67 12.80 0.26 -16.84
CA GLU A 67 14.07 0.60 -16.20
C GLU A 67 14.27 2.11 -16.07
N MET A 68 13.90 2.87 -17.11
CA MET A 68 14.05 4.32 -17.18
C MET A 68 12.84 5.10 -16.64
N GLU A 69 11.86 4.43 -16.04
CA GLU A 69 10.59 5.05 -15.54
C GLU A 69 9.83 5.87 -16.59
N SER A 70 9.93 5.51 -17.85
CA SER A 70 9.36 6.26 -18.97
C SER A 70 7.96 5.79 -19.38
N SER A 71 7.64 4.50 -19.16
CA SER A 71 6.35 3.91 -19.52
C SER A 71 5.28 4.05 -18.44
N GLY A 72 5.68 4.39 -17.22
CA GLY A 72 4.79 4.48 -16.06
C GLY A 72 4.42 3.14 -15.42
N ILE A 73 4.93 2.02 -15.89
CA ILE A 73 4.68 0.69 -15.30
C ILE A 73 5.14 0.66 -13.84
N ARG A 74 6.29 1.25 -13.52
CA ARG A 74 6.84 1.30 -12.16
C ARG A 74 5.98 2.09 -11.18
N LYS A 75 5.06 2.93 -11.66
CA LYS A 75 4.12 3.67 -10.79
C LYS A 75 3.27 2.75 -9.93
N CYS A 76 3.04 1.50 -10.36
CA CYS A 76 2.32 0.51 -9.56
C CYS A 76 2.99 0.26 -8.19
N LEU A 77 4.33 0.37 -8.11
CA LEU A 77 5.07 0.19 -6.86
C LEU A 77 4.76 1.28 -5.81
N ASN A 78 4.09 2.37 -6.22
CA ASN A 78 3.65 3.45 -5.34
C ASN A 78 2.27 3.23 -4.72
N LEU A 79 1.62 2.09 -4.95
CA LEU A 79 0.35 1.76 -4.29
C LEU A 79 0.49 1.91 -2.75
N GLY A 80 -0.39 2.67 -2.15
CA GLY A 80 -0.38 2.98 -0.71
C GLY A 80 0.64 4.05 -0.28
N HIS A 81 1.55 4.47 -1.17
CA HIS A 81 2.66 5.35 -0.76
C HIS A 81 2.27 6.82 -0.73
N THR A 82 1.40 7.30 -1.61
CA THR A 82 1.00 8.71 -1.61
C THR A 82 0.39 9.09 -0.26
N THR A 83 -0.60 8.35 0.17
CA THR A 83 -1.23 8.55 1.49
C THR A 83 -0.29 8.11 2.64
N GLY A 84 0.39 6.98 2.47
CA GLY A 84 1.30 6.44 3.49
C GLY A 84 2.41 7.41 3.88
N HIS A 85 3.12 7.99 2.90
CA HIS A 85 4.17 8.98 3.14
C HIS A 85 3.62 10.26 3.80
N ALA A 86 2.45 10.74 3.34
CA ALA A 86 1.84 11.93 3.95
C ALA A 86 1.53 11.71 5.44
N LEU A 87 1.00 10.54 5.80
CA LEU A 87 0.74 10.15 7.19
C LEU A 87 2.04 9.94 7.98
N GLU A 88 3.05 9.32 7.37
CA GLU A 88 4.36 9.08 8.01
C GLU A 88 5.05 10.41 8.36
N LEU A 89 5.06 11.36 7.44
CA LEU A 89 5.61 12.70 7.68
C LEU A 89 4.82 13.49 8.72
N CYS A 90 3.51 13.28 8.79
CA CYS A 90 2.65 14.00 9.72
C CYS A 90 2.75 13.45 11.15
N TYR A 91 2.82 12.14 11.33
CA TYR A 91 2.69 11.49 12.65
C TYR A 91 3.94 10.74 13.13
N GLY A 92 4.70 10.10 12.26
CA GLY A 92 6.03 9.52 12.54
C GLY A 92 6.12 8.43 13.61
N ARG A 93 4.96 7.88 14.10
CA ARG A 93 4.94 6.96 15.25
C ARG A 93 4.91 5.48 14.88
N ARG A 94 4.63 5.17 13.62
CA ARG A 94 4.51 3.81 13.09
C ARG A 94 5.66 3.51 12.13
N SER A 95 5.83 2.24 11.77
CA SER A 95 6.77 1.87 10.73
C SER A 95 6.25 2.26 9.34
N HIS A 96 7.17 2.40 8.39
CA HIS A 96 6.84 2.69 6.99
C HIS A 96 5.79 1.73 6.42
N GLY A 97 5.99 0.41 6.58
CA GLY A 97 5.04 -0.59 6.08
C GLY A 97 3.65 -0.48 6.69
N GLU A 98 3.52 -0.08 7.97
CA GLU A 98 2.22 0.18 8.57
C GLU A 98 1.53 1.39 7.91
N TYR A 99 2.27 2.46 7.61
CA TYR A 99 1.72 3.61 6.89
C TYR A 99 1.33 3.26 5.45
N VAL A 100 2.11 2.43 4.77
CA VAL A 100 1.76 1.93 3.42
C VAL A 100 0.45 1.12 3.45
N LEU A 101 0.24 0.25 4.45
CA LEU A 101 -1.01 -0.48 4.61
C LEU A 101 -2.22 0.45 4.81
N ILE A 102 -2.06 1.48 5.64
CA ILE A 102 -3.11 2.49 5.89
C ILE A 102 -3.38 3.29 4.61
N GLY A 103 -2.33 3.66 3.89
CA GLY A 103 -2.44 4.33 2.59
C GLY A 103 -3.18 3.48 1.57
N MET A 104 -2.83 2.20 1.44
CA MET A 104 -3.55 1.26 0.56
C MET A 104 -5.02 1.13 0.95
N TRP A 105 -5.33 1.11 2.25
CA TRP A 105 -6.71 1.04 2.72
C TRP A 105 -7.52 2.27 2.28
N LEU A 106 -6.96 3.49 2.44
CA LEU A 106 -7.62 4.72 2.00
C LEU A 106 -7.73 4.79 0.47
N GLU A 107 -6.66 4.46 -0.24
CA GLU A 107 -6.64 4.44 -1.72
C GLU A 107 -7.63 3.40 -2.28
N CYS A 108 -7.87 2.29 -1.55
CA CYS A 108 -8.90 1.32 -1.87
C CYS A 108 -10.31 1.89 -1.69
N LEU A 109 -10.57 2.68 -0.64
CA LEU A 109 -11.84 3.39 -0.46
C LEU A 109 -12.07 4.44 -1.55
N ILE A 110 -11.01 5.16 -1.94
CA ILE A 110 -11.05 6.11 -3.06
C ILE A 110 -11.42 5.37 -4.35
N ALA A 111 -10.74 4.27 -4.65
CA ALA A 111 -11.01 3.48 -5.86
C ALA A 111 -12.47 2.99 -5.94
N GLU A 112 -13.04 2.56 -4.81
CA GLU A 112 -14.44 2.12 -4.73
C GLU A 112 -15.40 3.31 -4.83
N GLY A 113 -15.17 4.39 -4.06
CA GLY A 113 -16.02 5.58 -4.01
C GLY A 113 -16.06 6.36 -5.32
N GLU A 114 -14.96 6.37 -6.07
CA GLU A 114 -14.85 7.00 -7.39
C GLU A 114 -15.28 6.07 -8.55
N GLY A 115 -15.72 4.85 -8.25
CA GLY A 115 -16.21 3.91 -9.26
C GLY A 115 -15.13 3.22 -10.09
N TYR A 116 -13.85 3.30 -9.70
CA TYR A 116 -12.75 2.60 -10.37
C TYR A 116 -12.68 1.13 -9.99
N ALA A 117 -13.05 0.78 -8.77
CA ALA A 117 -13.02 -0.59 -8.27
C ALA A 117 -14.42 -1.06 -7.84
N LYS A 118 -14.71 -2.34 -8.07
CA LYS A 118 -15.90 -2.99 -7.54
C LYS A 118 -15.69 -3.34 -6.06
N LYS A 119 -16.79 -3.41 -5.30
CA LYS A 119 -16.78 -3.75 -3.87
C LYS A 119 -16.06 -5.07 -3.59
N GLU A 120 -16.26 -6.10 -4.41
CA GLU A 120 -15.64 -7.42 -4.23
C GLU A 120 -14.10 -7.33 -4.26
N HIS A 121 -13.56 -6.50 -5.16
CA HIS A 121 -12.12 -6.26 -5.23
C HIS A 121 -11.63 -5.49 -3.99
N SER A 122 -12.35 -4.45 -3.60
CA SER A 122 -12.04 -3.67 -2.41
C SER A 122 -12.08 -4.53 -1.14
N ASP A 123 -13.03 -5.44 -1.01
CA ASP A 123 -13.11 -6.39 0.11
C ASP A 123 -11.91 -7.35 0.12
N ARG A 124 -11.44 -7.80 -1.06
CA ARG A 124 -10.23 -8.60 -1.19
C ARG A 124 -8.99 -7.84 -0.75
N VAL A 125 -8.81 -6.58 -1.18
CA VAL A 125 -7.69 -5.73 -0.76
C VAL A 125 -7.71 -5.52 0.75
N ARG A 126 -8.87 -5.21 1.33
CA ARG A 126 -9.05 -5.08 2.79
C ARG A 126 -8.72 -6.38 3.54
N SER A 127 -9.07 -7.54 2.98
CA SER A 127 -8.72 -8.84 3.55
C SER A 127 -7.20 -9.06 3.57
N LEU A 128 -6.49 -8.70 2.50
CA LEU A 128 -5.03 -8.73 2.47
C LEU A 128 -4.41 -7.80 3.52
N ILE A 129 -4.89 -6.56 3.61
CA ILE A 129 -4.41 -5.59 4.61
C ILE A 129 -4.61 -6.14 6.04
N SER A 130 -5.73 -6.80 6.31
CA SER A 130 -6.07 -7.34 7.63
C SER A 130 -5.11 -8.44 8.11
N LEU A 131 -4.30 -9.02 7.22
CA LEU A 131 -3.27 -10.00 7.58
C LEU A 131 -2.18 -9.38 8.49
N ALA A 132 -1.91 -8.08 8.36
CA ALA A 132 -0.91 -7.39 9.18
C ALA A 132 -1.49 -6.20 9.98
N GLU A 133 -2.55 -5.55 9.50
CA GLU A 133 -3.21 -4.44 10.20
C GLU A 133 -4.72 -4.69 10.28
N ARG A 134 -5.16 -5.25 11.40
CA ARG A 134 -6.57 -5.68 11.58
C ARG A 134 -7.54 -4.52 11.77
N ARG A 135 -7.05 -3.37 12.25
CA ARG A 135 -7.85 -2.17 12.48
C ARG A 135 -7.07 -0.95 12.03
N ILE A 136 -7.68 -0.15 11.19
CA ILE A 136 -7.10 1.13 10.79
C ILE A 136 -7.21 2.08 11.98
N PRO A 137 -6.08 2.65 12.46
CA PRO A 137 -6.10 3.59 13.57
C PRO A 137 -6.75 4.92 13.17
N SER A 138 -7.28 5.63 14.16
CA SER A 138 -7.69 7.02 13.92
C SER A 138 -6.48 7.95 13.96
N PHE A 139 -6.55 8.99 13.14
CA PHE A 139 -5.54 10.04 13.03
C PHE A 139 -6.21 11.40 13.26
N PRO A 140 -6.02 12.04 14.43
CA PRO A 140 -6.57 13.36 14.69
C PRO A 140 -6.10 14.36 13.61
N ASP A 141 -7.00 15.17 13.09
CA ASP A 141 -6.69 16.19 12.08
C ASP A 141 -6.02 15.62 10.81
N ALA A 142 -6.44 14.43 10.34
CA ALA A 142 -5.83 13.75 9.20
C ALA A 142 -5.83 14.63 7.92
N ARG A 143 -6.77 15.56 7.79
CA ARG A 143 -6.82 16.52 6.68
C ARG A 143 -5.54 17.36 6.54
N GLN A 144 -4.82 17.63 7.62
CA GLN A 144 -3.54 18.34 7.56
C GLN A 144 -2.47 17.59 6.74
N CYS A 145 -2.62 16.27 6.56
CA CYS A 145 -1.69 15.47 5.76
C CYS A 145 -1.74 15.83 4.27
N LEU A 146 -2.80 16.50 3.80
CA LEU A 146 -2.91 16.98 2.42
C LEU A 146 -1.66 17.77 1.99
N ARG A 147 -1.16 18.65 2.84
CA ARG A 147 0.06 19.45 2.55
C ARG A 147 1.28 18.58 2.25
N TYR A 148 1.41 17.44 2.91
CA TYR A 148 2.54 16.52 2.68
C TYR A 148 2.33 15.68 1.41
N ALA A 149 1.09 15.31 1.10
CA ALA A 149 0.76 14.65 -0.15
C ALA A 149 1.03 15.53 -1.37
N LEU A 150 0.80 16.86 -1.25
CA LEU A 150 1.13 17.86 -2.30
C LEU A 150 2.64 18.03 -2.48
N LEU A 151 3.43 17.84 -1.42
CA LEU A 151 4.90 17.97 -1.46
C LEU A 151 5.59 16.69 -1.96
N ASP A 152 4.85 15.60 -2.20
CA ASP A 152 5.45 14.39 -2.77
C ASP A 152 5.99 14.72 -4.17
N LYS A 153 7.28 14.40 -4.41
CA LYS A 153 7.99 14.66 -5.67
C LYS A 153 7.30 14.06 -6.91
N LYS A 154 6.36 13.15 -6.69
CA LYS A 154 5.56 12.49 -7.74
C LYS A 154 4.31 13.28 -8.12
N ASN A 155 4.00 14.35 -7.38
CA ASN A 155 2.83 15.19 -7.61
C ASN A 155 3.24 16.47 -8.34
N ASP A 156 2.96 16.54 -9.65
CA ASP A 156 3.28 17.69 -10.49
C ASP A 156 2.17 18.78 -10.46
N ARG A 157 1.15 18.61 -9.60
CA ARG A 157 -0.02 19.49 -9.54
C ARG A 157 -0.12 20.18 -8.19
N VAL A 158 -0.62 21.40 -8.19
CA VAL A 158 -0.84 22.21 -6.96
C VAL A 158 -2.27 22.10 -6.42
N ASP A 159 -3.21 21.62 -7.21
CA ASP A 159 -4.65 21.60 -6.93
C ASP A 159 -5.23 20.17 -6.88
N ALA A 160 -4.41 19.17 -7.12
CA ALA A 160 -4.83 17.77 -7.17
C ALA A 160 -3.73 16.84 -6.70
N ILE A 161 -4.10 15.67 -6.26
CA ILE A 161 -3.21 14.59 -5.81
C ILE A 161 -3.23 13.46 -6.83
N SER A 162 -2.06 13.08 -7.33
CA SER A 162 -1.86 11.89 -8.17
C SER A 162 -1.49 10.70 -7.31
N MET A 163 -2.16 9.56 -7.52
CA MET A 163 -1.91 8.33 -6.78
C MET A 163 -2.14 7.11 -7.65
N TYR A 164 -1.50 5.99 -7.30
CA TYR A 164 -1.78 4.72 -7.94
C TYR A 164 -2.83 3.94 -7.13
N ILE A 165 -3.89 3.48 -7.79
CA ILE A 165 -4.94 2.68 -7.18
C ILE A 165 -5.00 1.29 -7.78
N SER A 166 -5.47 0.30 -7.00
CA SER A 166 -5.82 -1.03 -7.49
C SER A 166 -7.30 -1.05 -7.92
N GLU A 167 -7.57 -1.35 -9.20
CA GLU A 167 -8.93 -1.33 -9.75
C GLU A 167 -9.57 -2.71 -9.85
N SER A 168 -8.74 -3.74 -10.03
CA SER A 168 -9.18 -5.14 -10.10
C SER A 168 -8.01 -6.08 -9.84
N TYR A 169 -8.25 -7.39 -9.91
CA TYR A 169 -7.24 -8.42 -9.67
C TYR A 169 -5.98 -8.18 -10.52
N ALA A 170 -4.84 -7.97 -9.86
CA ALA A 170 -3.54 -7.69 -10.47
C ALA A 170 -3.53 -6.52 -11.48
N LYS A 171 -4.51 -5.61 -11.39
CA LYS A 171 -4.59 -4.42 -12.25
C LYS A 171 -4.78 -3.16 -11.42
N GLY A 172 -4.17 -2.10 -11.86
CA GLY A 172 -4.33 -0.78 -11.29
C GLY A 172 -3.96 0.31 -12.28
N ARG A 173 -4.17 1.53 -11.87
CA ARG A 173 -3.86 2.73 -12.66
C ARG A 173 -3.50 3.89 -11.78
N GLU A 174 -2.84 4.86 -12.37
CA GLU A 174 -2.73 6.18 -11.78
C GLU A 174 -4.03 6.96 -11.99
N ILE A 175 -4.47 7.63 -10.94
CA ILE A 175 -5.58 8.58 -10.98
C ILE A 175 -5.12 9.91 -10.40
N THR A 176 -5.88 10.95 -10.72
CA THR A 176 -5.72 12.28 -10.11
C THR A 176 -7.03 12.69 -9.46
N LEU A 177 -6.97 13.12 -8.21
CA LEU A 177 -8.12 13.52 -7.42
C LEU A 177 -7.97 14.98 -6.97
N PRO A 178 -9.00 15.85 -7.09
CA PRO A 178 -8.96 17.22 -6.56
C PRO A 178 -8.62 17.22 -5.06
N CYS A 179 -7.83 18.21 -4.61
CA CYS A 179 -7.40 18.33 -3.21
C CYS A 179 -8.56 18.31 -2.21
N GLU A 180 -9.66 18.99 -2.50
CA GLU A 180 -10.85 19.01 -1.63
C GLU A 180 -11.40 17.60 -1.43
N LYS A 181 -11.54 16.86 -2.52
CA LYS A 181 -12.07 15.50 -2.50
C LYS A 181 -11.13 14.53 -1.78
N TYR A 182 -9.83 14.66 -2.00
CA TYR A 182 -8.84 13.88 -1.27
C TYR A 182 -8.86 14.20 0.25
N ALA A 183 -9.04 15.48 0.61
CA ALA A 183 -9.17 15.88 2.01
C ALA A 183 -10.41 15.26 2.69
N ASP A 184 -11.51 15.10 1.96
CA ASP A 184 -12.70 14.42 2.47
C ASP A 184 -12.45 12.93 2.74
N TYR A 185 -11.68 12.26 1.89
CA TYR A 185 -11.23 10.89 2.15
C TYR A 185 -10.28 10.81 3.35
N LEU A 186 -9.32 11.75 3.49
CA LEU A 186 -8.46 11.82 4.67
C LEU A 186 -9.26 11.95 5.96
N ALA A 187 -10.37 12.72 5.95
CA ALA A 187 -11.23 12.87 7.13
C ALA A 187 -11.88 11.55 7.61
N ILE A 188 -11.97 10.54 6.75
CA ILE A 188 -12.43 9.21 7.16
C ILE A 188 -11.47 8.61 8.21
N LEU A 189 -10.17 8.90 8.09
CA LEU A 189 -9.15 8.42 9.04
C LEU A 189 -9.24 9.10 10.42
N GLU A 190 -9.99 10.19 10.57
CA GLU A 190 -10.19 10.85 11.87
C GLU A 190 -11.10 10.04 12.79
N LYS A 191 -11.91 9.15 12.22
CA LYS A 191 -12.78 8.23 12.94
C LYS A 191 -12.09 6.88 13.10
N ARG A 192 -12.40 6.17 14.19
CA ARG A 192 -11.96 4.75 14.32
C ARG A 192 -12.72 3.88 13.33
N GLN A 193 -11.98 3.04 12.64
CA GLN A 193 -12.49 2.08 11.68
C GLN A 193 -12.46 0.67 12.26
#